data_79e35bffdd547d3f214b07b6868d5df3
#
_entry.id   79e35bffdd547d3f214b07b6868d5df3
#
_cell.length_a   1.000
_cell.length_b   1.000
_cell.length_c   1.000
_cell.angle_alpha   90.00
_cell.angle_beta   90.00
_cell.angle_gamma   90.00
#
_symmetry.space_group_name_H-M   'P 1'
#
loop_
_entity.id
_entity.type
_entity.pdbx_description
1 polymer ?
#
loop_
_entity_poly.entity_id
_entity_poly.type
_entity_poly.pdbx_seq_one_letter_code
_entity_poly.pdbx_strand_id
1 'polypeptide(L)'
;MILRMRTAIFLLLASASLGAHGAARTPFQVRCEDTISKTVSVLTAQQNGYSIDTHLPYKALTVMKGTARANTWVLGLTKTESRVAIALAGPMLQDPASGYECVAPQITVTLTYAPVVIYIGREFAPGTCAYDEILAHELRHMKTYMEHLPRVEKTVRAALARRFEARPLYAPSGTAKAALAREIDTGWLPYVKAEMRKVEILQAAIDSPQEYARLGKACNGEIQNILAGKTAPAN
;
A
#
# COMPACT_ATOMS: atom_id res chain seq x y z
N MET A 1 -85.10 0.13 -2.93
CA MET A 1 -83.87 -0.63 -2.58
C MET A 1 -83.13 -0.93 -3.89
N ILE A 2 -82.13 -0.08 -4.28
CA ILE A 2 -81.49 -0.15 -5.58
C ILE A 2 -80.07 -0.69 -5.34
N LEU A 3 -79.83 -1.90 -5.87
CA LEU A 3 -78.57 -2.63 -5.78
C LEU A 3 -77.64 -2.19 -6.98
N ARG A 4 -76.56 -1.47 -6.64
CA ARG A 4 -75.53 -1.09 -7.65
C ARG A 4 -74.49 -2.17 -7.75
N MET A 5 -74.47 -2.83 -8.93
CA MET A 5 -73.45 -3.79 -9.34
C MET A 5 -72.16 -3.03 -9.76
N ARG A 6 -71.05 -3.24 -9.04
CA ARG A 6 -69.75 -2.70 -9.37
C ARG A 6 -68.98 -3.71 -10.27
N THR A 7 -68.78 -3.32 -11.50
CA THR A 7 -67.96 -4.07 -12.46
C THR A 7 -66.50 -3.82 -12.15
N ALA A 8 -65.74 -4.86 -11.74
CA ALA A 8 -64.30 -4.83 -11.56
C ALA A 8 -63.60 -5.12 -12.91
N ILE A 9 -62.92 -4.13 -13.44
CA ILE A 9 -62.07 -4.27 -14.62
C ILE A 9 -60.70 -4.77 -14.13
N PHE A 10 -60.38 -6.04 -14.46
CA PHE A 10 -59.01 -6.58 -14.25
C PHE A 10 -58.14 -6.13 -15.44
N LEU A 11 -57.20 -5.20 -15.17
CA LEU A 11 -56.10 -4.87 -16.08
C LEU A 11 -55.04 -5.98 -15.96
N LEU A 12 -54.92 -6.82 -16.99
CA LEU A 12 -53.78 -7.72 -17.16
C LEU A 12 -52.58 -6.92 -17.61
N LEU A 13 -51.64 -6.68 -16.66
CA LEU A 13 -50.31 -6.18 -16.94
C LEU A 13 -49.49 -7.33 -17.59
N ALA A 14 -49.34 -7.30 -18.90
CA ALA A 14 -48.38 -8.13 -19.60
C ALA A 14 -46.95 -7.65 -19.30
N SER A 15 -46.26 -8.38 -18.43
CA SER A 15 -44.83 -8.18 -18.15
C SER A 15 -44.01 -8.63 -19.35
N ALA A 16 -43.64 -7.70 -20.22
CA ALA A 16 -42.67 -7.96 -21.27
C ALA A 16 -41.28 -8.15 -20.63
N SER A 17 -40.86 -9.40 -20.46
CA SER A 17 -39.49 -9.75 -20.06
C SER A 17 -38.56 -9.38 -21.21
N LEU A 18 -37.91 -8.22 -21.12
CA LEU A 18 -36.78 -7.86 -21.98
C LEU A 18 -35.63 -8.81 -21.61
N GLY A 19 -35.53 -9.93 -22.30
CA GLY A 19 -34.38 -10.81 -22.24
C GLY A 19 -33.15 -10.03 -22.67
N ALA A 20 -32.22 -9.75 -21.72
CA ALA A 20 -30.90 -9.24 -22.05
C ALA A 20 -30.19 -10.32 -22.88
N HIS A 21 -30.28 -10.25 -24.19
CA HIS A 21 -29.47 -11.06 -25.10
C HIS A 21 -28.02 -10.55 -24.95
N GLY A 22 -27.22 -11.29 -24.19
CA GLY A 22 -25.78 -11.10 -24.20
C GLY A 22 -25.30 -11.19 -25.66
N ALA A 23 -24.67 -10.13 -26.17
CA ALA A 23 -24.13 -10.14 -27.52
C ALA A 23 -23.24 -11.36 -27.72
N ALA A 24 -23.47 -12.15 -28.77
CA ALA A 24 -22.64 -13.31 -29.09
C ALA A 24 -21.18 -12.86 -29.29
N ARG A 25 -20.25 -13.60 -28.69
CA ARG A 25 -18.79 -13.31 -28.83
C ARG A 25 -18.38 -13.45 -30.29
N THR A 26 -17.57 -12.52 -30.76
CA THR A 26 -17.01 -12.62 -32.11
C THR A 26 -15.95 -13.73 -32.16
N PRO A 27 -15.65 -14.29 -33.37
CA PRO A 27 -14.59 -15.28 -33.51
C PRO A 27 -13.22 -14.77 -32.99
N PHE A 28 -12.96 -13.48 -33.10
CA PHE A 28 -11.74 -12.87 -32.55
C PHE A 28 -11.75 -12.87 -31.02
N GLN A 29 -12.85 -12.51 -30.39
CA GLN A 29 -12.99 -12.58 -28.93
C GLN A 29 -12.77 -13.99 -28.39
N VAL A 30 -13.33 -15.00 -29.04
CA VAL A 30 -13.12 -16.41 -28.67
C VAL A 30 -11.64 -16.77 -28.79
N ARG A 31 -10.99 -16.48 -29.91
CA ARG A 31 -9.55 -16.73 -30.06
C ARG A 31 -8.70 -16.00 -29.02
N CYS A 32 -9.05 -14.74 -28.72
CA CYS A 32 -8.35 -13.97 -27.72
C CYS A 32 -8.48 -14.62 -26.34
N GLU A 33 -9.68 -14.93 -25.91
CA GLU A 33 -9.94 -15.54 -24.60
C GLU A 33 -9.27 -16.91 -24.46
N ASP A 34 -9.30 -17.75 -25.52
CA ASP A 34 -8.67 -19.08 -25.51
C ASP A 34 -7.14 -19.01 -25.47
N THR A 35 -6.54 -18.07 -26.21
CA THR A 35 -5.07 -17.94 -26.31
C THR A 35 -4.50 -17.19 -25.13
N ILE A 36 -5.25 -16.25 -24.55
CA ILE A 36 -4.79 -15.26 -23.57
C ILE A 36 -5.45 -15.50 -22.19
N SER A 37 -5.98 -16.67 -21.94
CA SER A 37 -6.73 -16.99 -20.70
C SER A 37 -6.00 -16.80 -19.39
N LYS A 38 -4.67 -16.56 -19.41
CA LYS A 38 -3.83 -16.38 -18.22
C LYS A 38 -3.30 -14.96 -18.12
N THR A 39 -4.16 -14.04 -17.68
CA THR A 39 -3.65 -12.78 -17.14
C THR A 39 -3.05 -13.07 -15.76
N VAL A 40 -1.76 -12.85 -15.60
CA VAL A 40 -1.06 -13.09 -14.33
C VAL A 40 -0.61 -11.76 -13.77
N SER A 41 -1.21 -11.34 -12.66
CA SER A 41 -0.61 -10.30 -11.83
C SER A 41 0.32 -10.96 -10.80
N VAL A 42 1.61 -10.70 -10.91
CA VAL A 42 2.60 -11.11 -9.93
C VAL A 42 2.87 -9.93 -9.02
N LEU A 43 2.61 -10.12 -7.74
CA LEU A 43 2.93 -9.12 -6.73
C LEU A 43 4.05 -9.66 -5.87
N THR A 44 5.16 -8.93 -5.77
CA THR A 44 6.30 -9.27 -4.93
C THR A 44 6.49 -8.21 -3.89
N ALA A 45 6.39 -8.58 -2.62
CA ALA A 45 6.78 -7.77 -1.49
C ALA A 45 8.20 -8.16 -1.07
N GLN A 46 9.15 -7.23 -1.14
CA GLN A 46 10.52 -7.48 -0.70
C GLN A 46 10.68 -6.90 0.70
N GLN A 47 11.00 -7.76 1.65
CA GLN A 47 11.41 -7.39 3.00
C GLN A 47 12.93 -7.58 3.10
N ASN A 48 13.65 -6.47 3.20
CA ASN A 48 15.05 -6.48 3.57
C ASN A 48 15.14 -6.35 5.10
N GLY A 49 16.18 -6.89 5.70
CA GLY A 49 16.45 -6.69 7.12
C GLY A 49 16.58 -5.20 7.48
N TYR A 50 16.91 -4.92 8.71
CA TYR A 50 17.20 -3.56 9.20
C TYR A 50 18.62 -3.46 9.69
N SER A 51 19.15 -2.24 9.79
CA SER A 51 20.41 -1.90 10.43
C SER A 51 20.18 -0.90 11.57
N ILE A 52 21.13 -0.86 12.52
CA ILE A 52 21.12 0.12 13.60
C ILE A 52 22.32 1.05 13.40
N ASP A 53 22.09 2.34 13.49
CA ASP A 53 23.11 3.39 13.40
C ASP A 53 23.10 4.25 14.68
N THR A 54 24.23 4.31 15.37
CA THR A 54 24.42 5.05 16.62
C THR A 54 25.43 6.20 16.49
N HIS A 55 25.79 6.59 15.27
CA HIS A 55 26.83 7.60 15.06
C HIS A 55 26.32 9.04 15.17
N LEU A 56 25.05 9.28 14.92
CA LEU A 56 24.47 10.62 14.91
C LEU A 56 24.02 11.07 16.30
N PRO A 57 24.26 12.35 16.67
CA PRO A 57 23.71 12.88 17.90
C PRO A 57 22.18 13.06 17.79
N TYR A 58 21.45 12.95 18.92
CA TYR A 58 19.99 13.13 18.95
C TYR A 58 19.53 14.46 18.34
N LYS A 59 20.35 15.52 18.46
CA LYS A 59 20.07 16.82 17.81
C LYS A 59 20.03 16.70 16.28
N ALA A 60 20.94 15.92 15.69
CA ALA A 60 20.93 15.66 14.24
C ALA A 60 19.70 14.82 13.83
N LEU A 61 19.30 13.85 14.65
CA LEU A 61 18.07 13.08 14.41
C LEU A 61 16.83 13.96 14.45
N THR A 62 16.79 14.93 15.37
CA THR A 62 15.71 15.92 15.47
C THR A 62 15.60 16.76 14.19
N VAL A 63 16.73 17.22 13.65
CA VAL A 63 16.75 17.94 12.36
C VAL A 63 16.33 17.02 11.21
N MET A 64 16.80 15.78 11.20
CA MET A 64 16.47 14.78 10.17
C MET A 64 14.97 14.47 10.11
N LYS A 65 14.29 14.42 11.24
CA LYS A 65 12.81 14.23 11.31
C LYS A 65 12.05 15.49 10.89
N GLY A 66 12.68 16.65 10.84
CA GLY A 66 12.05 17.91 10.46
C GLY A 66 11.11 18.49 11.53
N THR A 67 11.20 18.02 12.77
CA THR A 67 10.40 18.51 13.90
C THR A 67 11.17 19.60 14.64
N ALA A 68 11.00 20.85 14.23
CA ALA A 68 11.57 22.02 14.93
C ALA A 68 10.56 22.59 15.95
N ARG A 69 10.15 21.79 16.95
CA ARG A 69 9.40 22.33 18.09
C ARG A 69 10.39 22.59 19.24
N ALA A 70 10.26 23.76 19.88
CA ALA A 70 11.05 24.06 21.06
C ALA A 70 10.91 22.94 22.11
N ASN A 71 12.05 22.51 22.66
CA ASN A 71 12.13 21.46 23.70
C ASN A 71 11.57 20.06 23.30
N THR A 72 11.51 19.76 22.01
CA THR A 72 11.17 18.42 21.51
C THR A 72 12.39 17.80 20.85
N TRP A 73 12.81 16.64 21.35
CA TRP A 73 13.98 15.93 20.86
C TRP A 73 13.62 14.57 20.29
N VAL A 74 14.26 14.20 19.20
CA VAL A 74 14.17 12.87 18.60
C VAL A 74 15.37 12.07 19.07
N LEU A 75 15.13 11.09 19.92
CA LEU A 75 16.19 10.28 20.56
C LEU A 75 16.57 9.08 19.71
N GLY A 76 15.58 8.52 19.02
CA GLY A 76 15.69 7.49 18.00
C GLY A 76 14.86 7.87 16.78
N LEU A 77 15.12 7.23 15.65
CA LEU A 77 14.40 7.45 14.40
C LEU A 77 14.49 6.23 13.51
N THR A 78 13.36 5.58 13.26
CA THR A 78 13.28 4.54 12.22
C THR A 78 12.97 5.20 10.88
N LYS A 79 13.88 5.06 9.93
CA LYS A 79 13.77 5.64 8.58
C LYS A 79 13.75 4.54 7.52
N THR A 80 12.87 4.69 6.54
CA THR A 80 12.83 3.83 5.36
C THR A 80 12.30 4.61 4.16
N GLU A 81 12.52 4.06 2.97
CA GLU A 81 11.92 4.55 1.73
C GLU A 81 10.84 3.59 1.25
N SER A 82 9.66 4.14 0.98
CA SER A 82 8.57 3.40 0.34
C SER A 82 8.74 3.45 -1.16
N ARG A 83 8.91 2.30 -1.79
CA ARG A 83 9.07 2.17 -3.25
C ARG A 83 7.99 1.29 -3.83
N VAL A 84 7.44 1.74 -4.97
CA VAL A 84 6.46 1.01 -5.77
C VAL A 84 6.95 1.02 -7.21
N ALA A 85 7.10 -0.16 -7.80
CA ALA A 85 7.36 -0.32 -9.22
C ALA A 85 6.26 -1.20 -9.83
N ILE A 86 5.80 -0.83 -11.04
CA ILE A 86 4.83 -1.61 -11.80
C ILE A 86 5.41 -1.83 -13.20
N ALA A 87 5.61 -3.10 -13.54
CA ALA A 87 6.02 -3.51 -14.86
C ALA A 87 4.87 -4.18 -15.60
N LEU A 88 4.78 -3.91 -16.90
CA LEU A 88 3.77 -4.43 -17.81
C LEU A 88 4.41 -5.34 -18.84
N ALA A 89 3.83 -6.51 -19.01
CA ALA A 89 4.14 -7.46 -20.08
C ALA A 89 2.85 -8.15 -20.54
N GLY A 90 2.96 -9.10 -21.42
CA GLY A 90 1.87 -9.99 -21.80
C GLY A 90 1.74 -10.16 -23.31
N PRO A 91 1.17 -11.28 -23.74
CA PRO A 91 0.91 -11.54 -25.14
C PRO A 91 -0.19 -10.63 -25.70
N MET A 92 -0.09 -10.35 -26.99
CA MET A 92 -1.03 -9.56 -27.75
C MET A 92 -1.41 -10.30 -29.03
N LEU A 93 -2.69 -10.28 -29.36
CA LEU A 93 -3.21 -10.76 -30.65
C LEU A 93 -3.82 -9.60 -31.41
N GLN A 94 -3.58 -9.57 -32.72
CA GLN A 94 -4.20 -8.62 -33.63
C GLN A 94 -5.18 -9.32 -34.56
N ASP A 95 -6.23 -8.63 -34.93
CA ASP A 95 -7.20 -9.07 -35.94
C ASP A 95 -7.31 -8.03 -37.05
N PRO A 96 -6.53 -8.22 -38.15
CA PRO A 96 -6.57 -7.29 -39.27
C PRO A 96 -7.98 -7.12 -39.89
N ALA A 97 -8.82 -8.14 -39.80
CA ALA A 97 -10.16 -8.09 -40.39
C ALA A 97 -11.10 -7.15 -39.64
N SER A 98 -11.00 -7.10 -38.30
CA SER A 98 -11.83 -6.19 -37.49
C SER A 98 -11.12 -4.87 -37.18
N GLY A 99 -9.80 -4.75 -37.38
CA GLY A 99 -9.02 -3.61 -36.96
C GLY A 99 -8.85 -3.50 -35.43
N TYR A 100 -9.03 -4.60 -34.68
CA TYR A 100 -8.87 -4.65 -33.25
C TYR A 100 -7.68 -5.51 -32.83
N GLU A 101 -7.22 -5.25 -31.61
CA GLU A 101 -6.23 -6.08 -30.92
C GLU A 101 -6.74 -6.41 -29.51
N CYS A 102 -6.20 -7.48 -28.94
CA CYS A 102 -6.40 -7.80 -27.55
C CYS A 102 -5.06 -8.07 -26.84
N VAL A 103 -5.01 -7.71 -25.57
CA VAL A 103 -3.84 -7.91 -24.71
C VAL A 103 -4.26 -8.69 -23.47
N ALA A 104 -3.48 -9.72 -23.10
CA ALA A 104 -3.53 -10.29 -21.76
C ALA A 104 -2.47 -9.59 -20.89
N PRO A 105 -2.87 -8.66 -20.04
CA PRO A 105 -1.88 -7.96 -19.24
C PRO A 105 -1.23 -8.89 -18.23
N GLN A 106 0.09 -8.96 -18.25
CA GLN A 106 0.91 -9.50 -17.17
C GLN A 106 1.48 -8.32 -16.39
N ILE A 107 0.97 -8.14 -15.17
CA ILE A 107 1.30 -6.98 -14.34
C ILE A 107 2.17 -7.47 -13.19
N THR A 108 3.40 -6.97 -13.11
CA THR A 108 4.29 -7.23 -11.98
C THR A 108 4.36 -5.98 -11.12
N VAL A 109 3.91 -6.08 -9.87
CA VAL A 109 4.02 -5.00 -8.88
C VAL A 109 5.06 -5.37 -7.85
N THR A 110 6.05 -4.50 -7.64
CA THR A 110 7.06 -4.64 -6.58
C THR A 110 6.83 -3.58 -5.53
N LEU A 111 6.67 -4.03 -4.29
CA LEU A 111 6.50 -3.18 -3.10
C LEU A 111 7.72 -3.36 -2.20
N THR A 112 8.28 -2.25 -1.70
CA THR A 112 9.48 -2.34 -0.87
C THR A 112 9.50 -1.22 0.16
N TYR A 113 9.92 -1.55 1.38
CA TYR A 113 10.43 -0.62 2.38
C TYR A 113 11.93 -0.90 2.53
N ALA A 114 12.79 -0.06 1.91
CA ALA A 114 14.24 -0.29 1.92
C ALA A 114 15.03 0.99 1.59
N PRO A 115 16.20 1.18 2.22
CA PRO A 115 16.65 0.44 3.42
C PRO A 115 15.79 0.77 4.64
N VAL A 116 15.77 -0.11 5.66
CA VAL A 116 15.22 0.21 6.99
C VAL A 116 16.40 0.43 7.92
N VAL A 117 16.53 1.66 8.44
CA VAL A 117 17.60 2.04 9.35
C VAL A 117 16.98 2.57 10.64
N ILE A 118 17.40 2.01 11.75
CA ILE A 118 17.08 2.49 13.09
C ILE A 118 18.26 3.33 13.55
N TYR A 119 18.04 4.62 13.72
CA TYR A 119 19.00 5.54 14.32
C TYR A 119 18.73 5.66 15.82
N ILE A 120 19.77 5.62 16.63
CA ILE A 120 19.72 5.95 18.08
C ILE A 120 20.77 7.01 18.33
N GLY A 121 20.39 8.07 19.06
CA GLY A 121 21.31 9.15 19.40
C GLY A 121 22.56 8.62 20.10
N ARG A 122 23.75 9.01 19.60
CA ARG A 122 25.07 8.53 20.13
C ARG A 122 25.28 8.77 21.61
N GLU A 123 24.51 9.68 22.20
CA GLU A 123 24.53 9.98 23.63
C GLU A 123 23.94 8.83 24.47
N PHE A 124 23.18 7.93 23.85
CA PHE A 124 22.59 6.76 24.49
C PHE A 124 23.45 5.54 24.12
N ALA A 125 24.37 5.17 25.01
CA ALA A 125 25.33 4.11 24.74
C ALA A 125 24.67 2.73 24.76
N PRO A 126 25.00 1.81 23.81
CA PRO A 126 24.53 0.43 23.83
C PRO A 126 24.75 -0.23 25.19
N GLY A 127 23.76 -1.00 25.67
CA GLY A 127 23.79 -1.66 26.98
C GLY A 127 23.35 -0.79 28.15
N THR A 128 22.95 0.47 27.89
CA THR A 128 22.27 1.29 28.90
C THR A 128 20.77 1.13 28.86
N CYS A 129 20.10 1.37 29.98
CA CYS A 129 18.63 1.33 30.03
C CYS A 129 18.01 2.32 29.03
N ALA A 130 18.56 3.52 28.90
CA ALA A 130 18.08 4.53 27.95
C ALA A 130 18.17 4.04 26.50
N TYR A 131 19.28 3.41 26.11
CA TYR A 131 19.45 2.80 24.80
C TYR A 131 18.39 1.73 24.53
N ASP A 132 18.19 0.80 25.48
CA ASP A 132 17.28 -0.33 25.31
C ASP A 132 15.82 0.15 25.18
N GLU A 133 15.40 1.15 25.94
CA GLU A 133 14.07 1.74 25.85
C GLU A 133 13.83 2.46 24.51
N ILE A 134 14.82 3.21 24.04
CA ILE A 134 14.74 3.88 22.72
C ILE A 134 14.73 2.84 21.60
N LEU A 135 15.61 1.85 21.66
CA LEU A 135 15.64 0.76 20.68
C LEU A 135 14.30 -0.01 20.64
N ALA A 136 13.75 -0.34 21.80
CA ALA A 136 12.45 -1.03 21.89
C ALA A 136 11.31 -0.20 21.25
N HIS A 137 11.36 1.12 21.39
CA HIS A 137 10.43 2.03 20.72
C HIS A 137 10.61 2.00 19.20
N GLU A 138 11.82 2.15 18.71
CA GLU A 138 12.12 2.16 17.27
C GLU A 138 11.87 0.80 16.60
N LEU A 139 12.08 -0.30 17.30
CA LEU A 139 11.73 -1.64 16.79
C LEU A 139 10.22 -1.81 16.55
N ARG A 140 9.36 -1.10 17.29
CA ARG A 140 7.91 -1.10 17.01
C ARG A 140 7.62 -0.41 15.68
N HIS A 141 8.29 0.71 15.38
CA HIS A 141 8.20 1.37 14.09
C HIS A 141 8.63 0.44 12.96
N MET A 142 9.80 -0.19 13.09
CA MET A 142 10.31 -1.15 12.11
C MET A 142 9.33 -2.32 11.90
N LYS A 143 8.87 -2.93 12.98
CA LYS A 143 7.89 -4.03 12.93
C LYS A 143 6.60 -3.63 12.22
N THR A 144 6.12 -2.41 12.46
CA THR A 144 4.93 -1.86 11.80
C THR A 144 5.11 -1.79 10.27
N TYR A 145 6.26 -1.36 9.75
CA TYR A 145 6.56 -1.43 8.32
C TYR A 145 6.53 -2.87 7.79
N MET A 146 7.16 -3.81 8.51
CA MET A 146 7.24 -5.21 8.10
C MET A 146 5.86 -5.88 8.08
N GLU A 147 4.98 -5.58 9.04
CA GLU A 147 3.62 -6.14 9.11
C GLU A 147 2.65 -5.47 8.13
N HIS A 148 2.89 -4.19 7.79
CA HIS A 148 2.04 -3.47 6.86
C HIS A 148 2.22 -3.98 5.43
N LEU A 149 3.44 -4.29 5.01
CA LEU A 149 3.76 -4.67 3.64
C LEU A 149 2.94 -5.88 3.12
N PRO A 150 2.81 -7.01 3.86
CA PRO A 150 1.96 -8.13 3.43
C PRO A 150 0.47 -7.78 3.35
N ARG A 151 0.00 -6.84 4.16
CA ARG A 151 -1.40 -6.38 4.12
C ARG A 151 -1.67 -5.59 2.85
N VAL A 152 -0.75 -4.69 2.47
CA VAL A 152 -0.83 -3.97 1.18
C VAL A 152 -0.77 -4.96 0.03
N GLU A 153 0.18 -5.91 0.06
CA GLU A 153 0.28 -6.95 -0.95
C GLU A 153 -1.05 -7.67 -1.17
N LYS A 154 -1.66 -8.18 -0.11
CA LYS A 154 -2.96 -8.85 -0.17
C LYS A 154 -4.05 -7.96 -0.78
N THR A 155 -4.11 -6.70 -0.36
CA THR A 155 -5.13 -5.74 -0.83
C THR A 155 -4.97 -5.42 -2.30
N VAL A 156 -3.74 -5.11 -2.74
CA VAL A 156 -3.43 -4.77 -4.14
C VAL A 156 -3.62 -5.99 -5.05
N ARG A 157 -3.17 -7.18 -4.61
CA ARG A 157 -3.37 -8.43 -5.35
C ARG A 157 -4.85 -8.70 -5.63
N ALA A 158 -5.70 -8.57 -4.61
CA ALA A 158 -7.13 -8.78 -4.76
C ALA A 158 -7.78 -7.74 -5.70
N ALA A 159 -7.32 -6.49 -5.67
CA ALA A 159 -7.81 -5.44 -6.55
C ALA A 159 -7.40 -5.68 -8.02
N LEU A 160 -6.14 -6.03 -8.26
CA LEU A 160 -5.62 -6.35 -9.60
C LEU A 160 -6.31 -7.58 -10.18
N ALA A 161 -6.51 -8.63 -9.37
CA ALA A 161 -7.23 -9.83 -9.81
C ALA A 161 -8.65 -9.50 -10.28
N ARG A 162 -9.41 -8.72 -9.49
CA ARG A 162 -10.77 -8.31 -9.90
C ARG A 162 -10.81 -7.56 -11.24
N ARG A 163 -9.77 -6.80 -11.55
CA ARG A 163 -9.72 -5.98 -12.77
C ARG A 163 -9.22 -6.75 -13.99
N PHE A 164 -8.18 -7.57 -13.79
CA PHE A 164 -7.40 -8.12 -14.91
C PHE A 164 -7.48 -9.65 -15.05
N GLU A 165 -7.84 -10.38 -13.98
CA GLU A 165 -7.86 -11.84 -14.04
C GLU A 165 -8.87 -12.34 -15.07
N ALA A 166 -8.41 -13.21 -15.97
CA ALA A 166 -9.18 -13.79 -17.07
C ALA A 166 -9.95 -12.77 -17.95
N ARG A 167 -9.46 -11.53 -18.01
CA ARG A 167 -10.08 -10.45 -18.80
C ARG A 167 -9.09 -9.79 -19.73
N PRO A 168 -8.98 -10.26 -20.98
CA PRO A 168 -8.20 -9.55 -21.99
C PRO A 168 -8.76 -8.15 -22.23
N LEU A 169 -7.87 -7.22 -22.53
CA LEU A 169 -8.22 -5.86 -22.91
C LEU A 169 -8.34 -5.80 -24.43
N TYR A 170 -9.46 -5.28 -24.93
CA TYR A 170 -9.69 -5.06 -26.35
C TYR A 170 -9.53 -3.57 -26.68
N ALA A 171 -8.84 -3.28 -27.77
CA ALA A 171 -8.64 -1.93 -28.25
C ALA A 171 -8.47 -1.91 -29.78
N PRO A 172 -8.61 -0.75 -30.43
CA PRO A 172 -8.19 -0.59 -31.81
C PRO A 172 -6.71 -0.95 -31.98
N SER A 173 -6.36 -1.53 -33.13
CA SER A 173 -4.99 -2.00 -33.42
C SER A 173 -3.95 -0.91 -33.15
N GLY A 174 -2.89 -1.27 -32.44
CA GLY A 174 -1.78 -0.39 -32.04
C GLY A 174 -2.03 0.49 -30.82
N THR A 175 -3.20 0.40 -30.14
CA THR A 175 -3.54 1.30 -29.03
C THR A 175 -3.59 0.65 -27.64
N ALA A 176 -3.74 -0.68 -27.57
CA ALA A 176 -3.96 -1.39 -26.30
C ALA A 176 -2.84 -1.18 -25.28
N LYS A 177 -1.60 -1.24 -25.73
CA LYS A 177 -0.42 -1.04 -24.87
C LYS A 177 -0.40 0.36 -24.24
N ALA A 178 -0.67 1.37 -25.04
CA ALA A 178 -0.69 2.75 -24.58
C ALA A 178 -1.88 2.99 -23.62
N ALA A 179 -3.04 2.41 -23.90
CA ALA A 179 -4.21 2.49 -23.03
C ALA A 179 -3.95 1.82 -21.68
N LEU A 180 -3.35 0.63 -21.67
CA LEU A 180 -2.97 -0.08 -20.46
C LEU A 180 -1.93 0.70 -19.64
N ALA A 181 -0.88 1.22 -20.29
CA ALA A 181 0.14 2.02 -19.61
C ALA A 181 -0.50 3.26 -18.94
N ARG A 182 -1.40 3.94 -19.63
CA ARG A 182 -2.14 5.08 -19.06
C ARG A 182 -2.97 4.66 -17.85
N GLU A 183 -3.71 3.54 -17.91
CA GLU A 183 -4.48 3.03 -16.77
C GLU A 183 -3.58 2.76 -15.56
N ILE A 184 -2.39 2.18 -15.80
CA ILE A 184 -1.41 1.95 -14.74
C ILE A 184 -0.93 3.28 -14.14
N ASP A 185 -0.50 4.22 -14.96
CA ASP A 185 0.14 5.46 -14.49
C ASP A 185 -0.86 6.38 -13.78
N THR A 186 -2.09 6.46 -14.28
CA THR A 186 -3.09 7.40 -13.74
C THR A 186 -4.00 6.79 -12.68
N GLY A 187 -4.14 5.48 -12.64
CA GLY A 187 -5.02 4.77 -11.72
C GLY A 187 -4.26 3.91 -10.71
N TRP A 188 -3.57 2.88 -11.20
CA TRP A 188 -3.00 1.84 -10.34
C TRP A 188 -1.80 2.32 -9.54
N LEU A 189 -0.86 3.04 -10.14
CA LEU A 189 0.31 3.54 -9.43
C LEU A 189 -0.07 4.50 -8.29
N PRO A 190 -0.96 5.49 -8.48
CA PRO A 190 -1.46 6.31 -7.38
C PRO A 190 -2.20 5.51 -6.30
N TYR A 191 -3.03 4.53 -6.70
CA TYR A 191 -3.74 3.66 -5.77
C TYR A 191 -2.78 2.86 -4.88
N VAL A 192 -1.80 2.18 -5.47
CA VAL A 192 -0.82 1.38 -4.72
C VAL A 192 0.01 2.27 -3.80
N LYS A 193 0.45 3.44 -4.27
CA LYS A 193 1.14 4.43 -3.42
C LYS A 193 0.26 4.91 -2.25
N ALA A 194 -1.04 5.05 -2.46
CA ALA A 194 -1.97 5.42 -1.39
C ALA A 194 -2.10 4.29 -0.34
N GLU A 195 -2.17 3.04 -0.77
CA GLU A 195 -2.18 1.88 0.14
C GLU A 195 -0.88 1.82 0.97
N MET A 196 0.28 2.03 0.34
CA MET A 196 1.57 2.09 1.04
C MET A 196 1.63 3.21 2.09
N ARG A 197 1.07 4.40 1.81
CA ARG A 197 1.04 5.53 2.75
C ARG A 197 0.18 5.31 3.99
N LYS A 198 -0.74 4.35 3.99
CA LYS A 198 -1.55 4.04 5.19
C LYS A 198 -0.73 3.64 6.40
N VAL A 199 0.51 3.22 6.20
CA VAL A 199 1.45 2.95 7.29
C VAL A 199 1.69 4.18 8.17
N GLU A 200 1.60 5.39 7.62
CA GLU A 200 1.85 6.64 8.36
C GLU A 200 0.89 6.80 9.55
N ILE A 201 -0.36 6.36 9.39
CA ILE A 201 -1.36 6.37 10.48
C ILE A 201 -0.94 5.43 11.61
N LEU A 202 -0.41 4.25 11.26
CA LEU A 202 0.05 3.25 12.21
C LEU A 202 1.32 3.72 12.93
N GLN A 203 2.21 4.39 12.20
CA GLN A 203 3.43 4.99 12.74
C GLN A 203 3.10 6.11 13.73
N ALA A 204 2.17 7.00 13.38
CA ALA A 204 1.74 8.07 14.28
C ALA A 204 1.09 7.56 15.57
N ALA A 205 0.44 6.39 15.53
CA ALA A 205 -0.15 5.78 16.73
C ALA A 205 0.90 5.28 17.73
N ILE A 206 2.12 4.94 17.28
CA ILE A 206 3.24 4.58 18.16
C ILE A 206 3.77 5.82 18.88
N ASP A 207 3.89 6.93 18.16
CA ASP A 207 4.36 8.25 18.65
C ASP A 207 3.29 8.98 19.49
N SER A 208 2.62 8.28 20.38
CA SER A 208 1.56 8.86 21.21
C SER A 208 2.09 9.70 22.36
N PRO A 209 1.33 10.70 22.87
CA PRO A 209 1.71 11.44 24.07
C PRO A 209 1.94 10.55 25.30
N GLN A 210 1.18 9.44 25.39
CA GLN A 210 1.31 8.45 26.47
C GLN A 210 2.66 7.73 26.41
N GLU A 211 3.08 7.37 25.20
CA GLU A 211 4.37 6.72 24.99
C GLU A 211 5.53 7.66 25.30
N TYR A 212 5.47 8.91 24.89
CA TYR A 212 6.49 9.90 25.27
C TYR A 212 6.55 10.17 26.77
N ALA A 213 5.38 10.19 27.44
CA ALA A 213 5.32 10.29 28.89
C ALA A 213 5.93 9.06 29.59
N ARG A 214 5.75 7.87 29.02
CA ARG A 214 6.38 6.63 29.50
C ARG A 214 7.89 6.68 29.38
N LEU A 215 8.39 7.00 28.18
CA LEU A 215 9.82 7.12 27.92
C LEU A 215 10.49 8.19 28.80
N GLY A 216 9.81 9.32 29.02
CA GLY A 216 10.31 10.38 29.89
C GLY A 216 10.48 9.98 31.36
N LYS A 217 9.81 8.92 31.81
CA LYS A 217 9.93 8.37 33.18
C LYS A 217 10.79 7.12 33.25
N ALA A 218 11.16 6.55 32.11
CA ALA A 218 11.94 5.32 32.05
C ALA A 218 13.34 5.55 32.63
N CYS A 219 13.99 4.45 33.03
CA CYS A 219 15.38 4.42 33.44
C CYS A 219 15.70 5.38 34.60
N ASN A 220 14.76 5.57 35.53
CA ASN A 220 14.97 6.46 36.71
C ASN A 220 15.47 7.87 36.34
N GLY A 221 15.05 8.39 35.17
CA GLY A 221 15.41 9.72 34.69
C GLY A 221 16.77 9.81 33.96
N GLU A 222 17.38 8.69 33.60
CA GLU A 222 18.62 8.66 32.82
C GLU A 222 18.50 9.47 31.53
N ILE A 223 17.44 9.27 30.76
CA ILE A 223 17.17 10.01 29.53
C ILE A 223 17.14 11.51 29.77
N GLN A 224 16.43 11.95 30.81
CA GLN A 224 16.33 13.37 31.16
C GLN A 224 17.65 13.97 31.61
N ASN A 225 18.47 13.21 32.35
CA ASN A 225 19.81 13.61 32.77
C ASN A 225 20.73 13.83 31.57
N ILE A 226 20.72 12.91 30.60
CA ILE A 226 21.48 13.02 29.35
C ILE A 226 21.04 14.26 28.55
N LEU A 227 19.74 14.48 28.39
CA LEU A 227 19.20 15.66 27.70
C LEU A 227 19.56 16.99 28.40
N ALA A 228 19.66 16.99 29.73
CA ALA A 228 20.07 18.12 30.54
C ALA A 228 21.61 18.34 30.57
N GLY A 229 22.37 17.52 29.83
CA GLY A 229 23.83 17.58 29.83
C GLY A 229 24.47 17.11 31.14
N LYS A 230 23.72 16.41 31.98
CA LYS A 230 24.26 15.78 33.19
C LYS A 230 24.84 14.43 32.80
N THR A 231 26.12 14.21 33.01
CA THR A 231 26.76 12.90 32.80
C THR A 231 26.10 11.87 33.70
N ALA A 232 25.78 10.69 33.13
CA ALA A 232 25.36 9.53 33.93
C ALA A 232 26.50 9.23 34.94
N PRO A 233 26.19 8.86 36.19
CA PRO A 233 27.20 8.38 37.10
C PRO A 233 27.88 7.15 36.47
N ALA A 234 29.22 7.20 36.37
CA ALA A 234 29.97 6.01 35.95
C ALA A 234 29.74 4.92 37.00
N ASN A 235 29.17 3.78 36.54
CA ASN A 235 29.10 2.56 37.33
C ASN A 235 30.47 1.89 37.35
#